data_f8a780943fd575bf677a79f6c0d37742
#
_entry.id   f8a780943fd575bf677a79f6c0d37742
#
_cell.length_a   1.000
_cell.length_b   1.000
_cell.length_c   1.000
_cell.angle_alpha   90.00
_cell.angle_beta   90.00
_cell.angle_gamma   90.00
#
_symmetry.space_group_name_H-M   'P 1'
#
loop_
_entity.id
_entity.type
_entity.pdbx_description
1 polymer ?
#
loop_
_entity_poly.entity_id
_entity_poly.type
_entity_poly.pdbx_seq_one_letter_code
_entity_poly.pdbx_strand_id
1 'polypeptide(L)' 'MPKPIKRGELIRRLRRFGWDGPYRKGKLPFMVKQGQLLPVPNPHRGDIDWSLTSRILKEAGISQEEWERV' A
#
# COMPACT_ATOMS: atom_id res chain seq x y z
N MET A 1 13.85 12.90 0.57
CA MET A 1 13.43 12.18 -0.65
C MET A 1 12.66 10.94 -0.31
N PRO A 2 11.59 10.65 -1.06
CA PRO A 2 10.87 9.41 -0.85
C PRO A 2 11.77 8.21 -1.11
N LYS A 3 11.69 7.24 -0.23
CA LYS A 3 12.52 6.05 -0.31
C LYS A 3 11.71 4.83 -0.67
N PRO A 4 12.33 3.81 -1.26
CA PRO A 4 11.65 2.53 -1.41
C PRO A 4 11.16 2.02 -0.05
N ILE A 5 10.08 1.28 -0.04
CA ILE A 5 9.47 0.79 1.19
C ILE A 5 9.28 -0.72 1.08
N LYS A 6 9.49 -1.41 2.17
CA LYS A 6 9.24 -2.85 2.22
C LYS A 6 7.75 -3.12 2.20
N ARG A 7 7.36 -4.22 1.57
CA ARG A 7 5.95 -4.57 1.45
C ARG A 7 5.26 -4.66 2.81
N GLY A 8 5.92 -5.25 3.80
CA GLY A 8 5.36 -5.34 5.14
C GLY A 8 5.10 -3.98 5.76
N GLU A 9 6.02 -3.04 5.55
CA GLU A 9 5.85 -1.69 6.06
C GLU A 9 4.74 -0.95 5.33
N LEU A 10 4.63 -1.15 4.02
CA LEU A 10 3.54 -0.57 3.23
C LEU A 10 2.19 -1.03 3.78
N ILE A 11 2.04 -2.32 4.02
CA ILE A 11 0.82 -2.89 4.55
C ILE A 11 0.52 -2.34 5.95
N ARG A 12 1.54 -2.27 6.80
CA ARG A 12 1.38 -1.75 8.15
C ARG A 12 0.82 -0.33 8.13
N ARG A 13 1.37 0.52 7.27
CA ARG A 13 0.92 1.91 7.16
C ARG A 13 -0.49 2.00 6.58
N LEU A 14 -0.80 1.20 5.57
CA LEU A 14 -2.15 1.19 5.01
C LEU A 14 -3.18 0.80 6.05
N ARG A 15 -2.85 -0.16 6.92
CA ARG A 15 -3.75 -0.53 8.02
C ARG A 15 -4.01 0.62 8.96
N ARG A 16 -3.03 1.48 9.17
CA ARG A 16 -3.20 2.67 10.01
C ARG A 16 -4.21 3.64 9.42
N PHE A 17 -4.39 3.61 8.11
CA PHE A 17 -5.38 4.44 7.42
C PHE A 17 -6.74 3.74 7.26
N GLY A 18 -6.91 2.59 7.88
CA GLY A 18 -8.19 1.89 7.87
C GLY A 18 -8.35 0.83 6.80
N TRP A 19 -7.29 0.52 6.08
CA TRP A 19 -7.32 -0.55 5.08
C TRP A 19 -7.18 -1.91 5.74
N ASP A 20 -8.00 -2.85 5.33
CA ASP A 20 -8.02 -4.23 5.83
C ASP A 20 -7.30 -5.15 4.87
N GLY A 21 -6.63 -6.13 5.42
CA GLY A 21 -5.96 -7.14 4.62
C GLY A 21 -4.48 -7.28 4.98
N PRO A 22 -3.68 -7.82 4.08
CA PRO A 22 -4.02 -8.13 2.69
C PRO A 22 -4.85 -9.40 2.55
N TYR A 23 -5.77 -9.38 1.61
CA TYR A 23 -6.51 -10.55 1.18
C TYR A 23 -5.98 -11.02 -0.16
N ARG A 24 -6.32 -12.23 -0.52
CA ARG A 24 -5.84 -12.80 -1.75
C ARG A 24 -6.98 -13.44 -2.53
N LYS A 25 -7.11 -13.04 -3.77
CA LYS A 25 -8.03 -13.69 -4.69
C LYS A 25 -7.22 -14.07 -5.92
N GLY A 26 -6.98 -15.38 -6.10
CA GLY A 26 -6.07 -15.81 -7.14
C GLY A 26 -4.65 -15.39 -6.82
N LYS A 27 -3.98 -14.74 -7.76
CA LYS A 27 -2.60 -14.33 -7.60
C LYS A 27 -2.42 -12.88 -7.16
N LEU A 28 -3.52 -12.15 -7.01
CA LEU A 28 -3.46 -10.72 -6.72
C LEU A 28 -3.82 -10.42 -5.28
N PRO A 29 -2.87 -9.96 -4.47
CA PRO A 29 -3.19 -9.48 -3.13
C PRO A 29 -3.84 -8.11 -3.21
N PHE A 30 -4.75 -7.85 -2.28
CA PHE A 30 -5.44 -6.56 -2.24
C PHE A 30 -5.84 -6.22 -0.80
N MET A 31 -6.08 -4.94 -0.57
CA MET A 31 -6.63 -4.48 0.70
C MET A 31 -8.00 -3.86 0.44
N VAL A 32 -8.81 -3.77 1.50
CA VAL A 32 -10.20 -3.33 1.38
C VAL A 32 -10.48 -2.24 2.40
N LYS A 33 -11.19 -1.22 1.97
CA LYS A 33 -11.69 -0.17 2.86
C LYS A 33 -13.03 0.30 2.34
N GLN A 34 -14.07 0.14 3.15
CA GLN A 34 -15.42 0.60 2.81
C GLN A 34 -15.89 0.10 1.43
N GLY A 35 -15.61 -1.16 1.15
CA GLY A 35 -16.01 -1.77 -0.12
C GLY A 35 -15.09 -1.46 -1.29
N GLN A 36 -14.10 -0.62 -1.10
CA GLN A 36 -13.14 -0.29 -2.14
C GLN A 36 -11.95 -1.24 -2.09
N LEU A 37 -11.53 -1.73 -3.24
CA LEU A 37 -10.37 -2.63 -3.35
C LEU A 37 -9.14 -1.84 -3.72
N LEU A 38 -8.01 -2.16 -3.08
CA LEU A 38 -6.73 -1.55 -3.35
C LEU A 38 -5.71 -2.64 -3.65
N PRO A 39 -5.33 -2.84 -4.91
CA PRO A 39 -4.30 -3.83 -5.22
C PRO A 39 -2.97 -3.45 -4.55
N VAL A 40 -2.31 -4.45 -3.99
CA VAL A 40 -1.03 -4.25 -3.32
C VAL A 40 0.03 -5.06 -4.07
N PRO A 41 1.15 -4.45 -4.45
CA PRO A 41 2.19 -5.19 -5.18
C PRO A 41 2.79 -6.30 -4.33
N ASN A 42 3.25 -7.32 -5.01
CA ASN A 42 3.90 -8.45 -4.35
C ASN A 42 5.22 -8.71 -5.09
N PRO A 43 6.22 -7.86 -4.89
CA PRO A 43 7.50 -8.03 -5.58
C PRO A 43 8.18 -9.31 -5.12
N HIS A 44 8.85 -9.97 -6.05
CA HIS A 44 9.61 -11.18 -5.72
C HIS A 44 10.84 -10.85 -4.91
N ARG A 45 11.41 -9.68 -5.11
CA ARG A 45 12.61 -9.23 -4.43
C ARG A 45 12.58 -7.72 -4.23
N GLY A 46 13.22 -7.31 -3.15
CA GLY A 46 13.48 -5.90 -2.91
C GLY A 46 12.27 -5.15 -2.43
N ASP A 47 12.42 -3.86 -2.45
CA ASP A 47 11.42 -2.96 -1.93
C ASP A 47 10.52 -2.44 -3.05
N ILE A 48 9.40 -1.88 -2.63
CA ILE A 48 8.47 -1.24 -3.56
C ILE A 48 8.98 0.17 -3.80
N ASP A 49 9.18 0.54 -5.06
CA ASP A 49 9.72 1.85 -5.37
C ASP A 49 8.69 2.95 -5.13
N TRP A 50 9.16 4.19 -5.09
CA TRP A 50 8.29 5.33 -4.80
C TRP A 50 7.25 5.55 -5.88
N SER A 51 7.57 5.29 -7.14
CA SER A 51 6.61 5.46 -8.23
C SER A 51 5.36 4.62 -7.98
N LEU A 52 5.55 3.37 -7.62
CA LEU A 52 4.45 2.47 -7.35
C LEU A 52 3.75 2.83 -6.04
N THR A 53 4.53 3.17 -5.01
CA THR A 53 3.97 3.60 -3.73
C THR A 53 3.07 4.83 -3.92
N SER A 54 3.56 5.82 -4.65
CA SER A 54 2.81 7.04 -4.88
C SER A 54 1.49 6.79 -5.61
N ARG A 55 1.49 5.85 -6.52
CA ARG A 55 0.28 5.43 -7.22
C ARG A 55 -0.74 4.80 -6.26
N ILE A 56 -0.26 3.95 -5.38
CA ILE A 56 -1.09 3.31 -4.35
C ILE A 56 -1.70 4.38 -3.44
N LEU A 57 -0.91 5.36 -3.02
CA LEU A 57 -1.39 6.44 -2.18
C LEU A 57 -2.49 7.26 -2.87
N LYS A 58 -2.33 7.52 -4.15
CA LYS A 58 -3.36 8.22 -4.92
C LYS A 58 -4.66 7.45 -4.94
N GLU A 59 -4.60 6.17 -5.19
CA GLU A 59 -5.79 5.33 -5.21
C GLU A 59 -6.43 5.22 -3.83
N ALA A 60 -5.62 5.24 -2.78
CA ALA A 60 -6.11 5.16 -1.42
C ALA A 60 -6.59 6.49 -0.86
N GLY A 61 -6.34 7.58 -1.57
CA GLY A 61 -6.72 8.91 -1.09
C GLY A 61 -5.85 9.43 0.04
N ILE A 62 -4.59 9.00 0.08
CA ILE A 62 -3.64 9.37 1.13
C ILE A 62 -2.61 10.32 0.55
N SER A 63 -2.39 11.47 1.23
CA SER A 63 -1.35 12.38 0.80
C SER A 63 0.02 11.88 1.25
N GLN A 64 1.07 12.33 0.57
CA GLN A 64 2.43 11.98 0.96
C GLN A 64 2.72 12.44 2.38
N GLU A 65 2.24 13.63 2.73
CA GLU A 65 2.44 14.17 4.06
C GLU A 65 1.82 13.29 5.15
N GLU A 66 0.57 12.86 4.93
CA GLU A 66 -0.09 11.95 5.85
C GLU A 66 0.65 10.61 5.96
N TRP A 67 1.10 10.13 4.83
CA TRP A 67 1.80 8.85 4.75
C TRP A 67 3.10 8.86 5.56
N GLU A 68 3.83 9.96 5.52
CA GLU A 68 5.09 10.07 6.23
C GLU A 68 4.95 10.22 7.74
N ARG A 69 3.75 10.50 8.20
CA ARG A 69 3.49 10.65 9.65
C ARG A 69 3.22 9.35 10.39
N VAL A 70 3.01 8.27 9.69
CA VAL A 70 2.66 7.00 10.33
C VAL A 70 3.81 6.00 10.38
#